data_dbb1637371d6f05ec448d90f23dbff3f
#
_entry.id   dbb1637371d6f05ec448d90f23dbff3f
#
_cell.length_a   1.000
_cell.length_b   1.000
_cell.length_c   1.000
_cell.angle_alpha   90.00
_cell.angle_beta   90.00
_cell.angle_gamma   90.00
#
_symmetry.space_group_name_H-M   'P 1'
#
loop_
_entity.id
_entity.type
_entity.pdbx_description
1 polymer ?
#
loop_
_entity_poly.entity_id
_entity_poly.type
_entity_poly.pdbx_seq_one_letter_code
_entity_poly.pdbx_strand_id
1 'polypeptide(L)'
;VPAKPDITEPPQTKEKRLAQTEKLAKLPALAVGYHLPDQKSADFAPMVLLNLIMQGDDSSRLYQRLVKEKEMTLDLTGGVNLGLGNEFDYDGPMLLTTRATYKPGVKADAVIAELDAVIADIVTNGVTAKELADAKVRFRSSYYDQLESGFGKANLLASFALFRDEPALINTSLQSFENVTAAQVKAVAAKYLVATNRTIIDRVPEAKPAPTPR
;
A
#
# COMPACT_ATOMS: atom_id res chain seq x y z
N VAL A 1 -16.31 -3.46 -30.14
CA VAL A 1 -15.82 -3.57 -28.76
C VAL A 1 -16.95 -3.17 -27.82
N PRO A 2 -17.34 -3.99 -26.83
CA PRO A 2 -18.36 -3.61 -25.87
C PRO A 2 -17.98 -2.32 -25.14
N ALA A 3 -18.98 -1.46 -24.88
CA ALA A 3 -18.76 -0.27 -24.05
C ALA A 3 -18.31 -0.70 -22.63
N LYS A 4 -17.29 -0.06 -22.09
CA LYS A 4 -16.89 -0.30 -20.69
C LYS A 4 -18.05 0.12 -19.78
N PRO A 5 -18.46 -0.72 -18.81
CA PRO A 5 -19.46 -0.31 -17.84
C PRO A 5 -18.91 0.84 -16.98
N ASP A 6 -19.76 1.78 -16.61
CA ASP A 6 -19.41 2.77 -15.60
C ASP A 6 -19.45 2.09 -14.22
N ILE A 7 -18.29 1.89 -13.62
CA ILE A 7 -18.11 1.31 -12.28
C ILE A 7 -17.62 2.34 -11.26
N THR A 8 -17.83 3.63 -11.55
CA THR A 8 -17.40 4.72 -10.68
C THR A 8 -18.09 4.62 -9.32
N GLU A 9 -17.31 4.45 -8.27
CA GLU A 9 -17.80 4.47 -6.90
C GLU A 9 -17.78 5.90 -6.34
N PRO A 10 -18.80 6.28 -5.56
CA PRO A 10 -18.77 7.58 -4.88
C PRO A 10 -17.62 7.60 -3.85
N PRO A 11 -17.03 8.79 -3.58
CA PRO A 11 -15.99 8.92 -2.57
C PRO A 11 -16.46 8.37 -1.22
N GLN A 12 -15.60 7.62 -0.55
CA GLN A 12 -15.86 7.11 0.79
C GLN A 12 -15.87 8.29 1.79
N THR A 13 -16.89 8.35 2.64
CA THR A 13 -17.08 9.46 3.59
C THR A 13 -16.92 9.03 5.06
N LYS A 14 -16.80 7.73 5.33
CA LYS A 14 -16.60 7.19 6.68
C LYS A 14 -15.73 5.93 6.62
N GLU A 15 -15.03 5.65 7.70
CA GLU A 15 -14.31 4.39 7.85
C GLU A 15 -15.27 3.19 7.73
N LYS A 16 -14.85 2.18 6.99
CA LYS A 16 -15.54 0.89 6.92
C LYS A 16 -14.75 -0.13 7.71
N ARG A 17 -15.40 -0.92 8.55
CA ARG A 17 -14.78 -2.01 9.31
C ARG A 17 -15.57 -3.29 9.15
N LEU A 18 -14.85 -4.39 8.93
CA LEU A 18 -15.39 -5.73 8.90
C LEU A 18 -14.54 -6.62 9.82
N ALA A 19 -15.22 -7.26 10.79
CA ALA A 19 -14.61 -8.35 11.56
C ALA A 19 -15.14 -9.68 11.03
N GLN A 20 -14.24 -10.61 10.71
CA GLN A 20 -14.58 -11.91 10.14
C GLN A 20 -13.93 -13.02 10.95
N THR A 21 -14.74 -13.95 11.43
CA THR A 21 -14.26 -15.18 12.05
C THR A 21 -13.99 -16.24 10.99
N GLU A 22 -12.82 -16.86 11.04
CA GLU A 22 -12.38 -17.83 10.03
C GLU A 22 -11.96 -19.15 10.69
N LYS A 23 -12.63 -20.24 10.32
CA LYS A 23 -12.40 -21.60 10.89
C LYS A 23 -11.01 -22.15 10.63
N LEU A 24 -10.44 -21.84 9.46
CA LEU A 24 -9.15 -22.36 9.03
C LEU A 24 -7.98 -21.47 9.44
N ALA A 25 -8.25 -20.23 9.87
CA ALA A 25 -7.21 -19.34 10.33
C ALA A 25 -6.57 -19.86 11.61
N LYS A 26 -5.25 -19.85 11.66
CA LYS A 26 -4.47 -20.19 12.86
C LYS A 26 -4.07 -18.96 13.65
N LEU A 27 -3.91 -17.85 12.96
CA LEU A 27 -3.48 -16.55 13.51
C LEU A 27 -4.43 -15.45 13.03
N PRO A 28 -4.63 -14.42 13.83
CA PRO A 28 -5.39 -13.25 13.41
C PRO A 28 -4.58 -12.43 12.41
N ALA A 29 -5.29 -11.80 11.48
CA ALA A 29 -4.70 -10.96 10.45
C ALA A 29 -5.54 -9.73 10.18
N LEU A 30 -4.86 -8.62 9.91
CA LEU A 30 -5.44 -7.33 9.60
C LEU A 30 -5.12 -6.94 8.16
N ALA A 31 -6.09 -6.40 7.46
CA ALA A 31 -5.87 -5.69 6.20
C ALA A 31 -6.49 -4.29 6.30
N VAL A 32 -5.71 -3.28 5.90
CA VAL A 32 -6.15 -1.89 5.82
C VAL A 32 -5.93 -1.41 4.40
N GLY A 33 -6.99 -0.93 3.74
CA GLY A 33 -6.93 -0.40 2.38
C GLY A 33 -7.36 1.06 2.34
N TYR A 34 -6.59 1.92 1.70
CA TYR A 34 -6.91 3.32 1.42
C TYR A 34 -7.13 3.49 -0.07
N HIS A 35 -8.17 4.23 -0.46
CA HIS A 35 -8.37 4.60 -1.86
C HIS A 35 -7.30 5.59 -2.31
N LEU A 36 -6.76 5.36 -3.49
CA LEU A 36 -5.74 6.18 -4.14
C LEU A 36 -6.26 6.70 -5.49
N PRO A 37 -5.66 7.78 -6.01
CA PRO A 37 -5.92 8.23 -7.38
C PRO A 37 -5.38 7.22 -8.41
N ASP A 38 -5.79 7.40 -9.66
CA ASP A 38 -5.21 6.66 -10.79
C ASP A 38 -3.76 7.09 -11.09
N GLN A 39 -3.09 6.31 -11.95
CA GLN A 39 -1.70 6.58 -12.36
C GLN A 39 -1.51 7.86 -13.19
N LYS A 40 -2.59 8.49 -13.66
CA LYS A 40 -2.55 9.76 -14.41
C LYS A 40 -2.50 10.99 -13.48
N SER A 41 -2.77 10.78 -12.19
CA SER A 41 -2.73 11.84 -11.19
C SER A 41 -1.30 12.30 -10.89
N ALA A 42 -1.14 13.60 -10.64
CA ALA A 42 0.13 14.14 -10.12
C ALA A 42 0.51 13.60 -8.74
N ASP A 43 -0.45 13.06 -8.00
CA ASP A 43 -0.25 12.46 -6.68
C ASP A 43 0.28 11.01 -6.75
N PHE A 44 0.29 10.38 -7.93
CA PHE A 44 0.66 8.98 -8.09
C PHE A 44 2.11 8.68 -7.68
N ALA A 45 3.09 9.36 -8.29
CA ALA A 45 4.50 9.12 -7.96
C ALA A 45 4.83 9.41 -6.48
N PRO A 46 4.34 10.52 -5.86
CA PRO A 46 4.46 10.71 -4.42
C PRO A 46 3.87 9.58 -3.56
N MET A 47 2.72 9.01 -3.96
CA MET A 47 2.08 7.91 -3.24
C MET A 47 2.86 6.61 -3.34
N VAL A 48 3.42 6.28 -4.49
CA VAL A 48 4.27 5.09 -4.66
C VAL A 48 5.53 5.21 -3.80
N LEU A 49 6.18 6.38 -3.78
CA LEU A 49 7.36 6.60 -2.93
C LEU A 49 6.99 6.59 -1.43
N LEU A 50 5.84 7.16 -1.06
CA LEU A 50 5.32 7.06 0.31
C LEU A 50 5.11 5.60 0.72
N ASN A 51 4.54 4.77 -0.15
CA ASN A 51 4.39 3.33 0.09
C ASN A 51 5.74 2.66 0.40
N LEU A 52 6.78 2.95 -0.38
CA LEU A 52 8.11 2.39 -0.15
C LEU A 52 8.71 2.82 1.20
N ILE A 53 8.46 4.06 1.64
CA ILE A 53 8.90 4.56 2.94
C ILE A 53 8.11 3.91 4.08
N MET A 54 6.80 3.71 3.89
CA MET A 54 5.94 3.15 4.93
C MET A 54 6.11 1.64 5.11
N GLN A 55 6.20 0.86 4.03
CA GLN A 55 6.06 -0.60 4.06
C GLN A 55 6.80 -1.34 2.93
N GLY A 56 7.80 -0.73 2.30
CA GLY A 56 8.49 -1.30 1.14
C GLY A 56 9.45 -2.44 1.47
N ASP A 57 10.03 -2.46 2.67
CA ASP A 57 10.98 -3.46 3.14
C ASP A 57 11.10 -3.43 4.68
N ASP A 58 12.06 -4.20 5.21
CA ASP A 58 12.33 -4.29 6.65
C ASP A 58 12.84 -2.98 7.27
N SER A 59 13.33 -2.03 6.49
CA SER A 59 13.75 -0.70 6.98
C SER A 59 12.61 0.31 7.03
N SER A 60 11.44 -0.04 6.48
CA SER A 60 10.27 0.84 6.39
C SER A 60 9.67 1.15 7.78
N ARG A 61 9.04 2.31 7.90
CA ARG A 61 8.53 2.80 9.19
C ARG A 61 7.55 1.85 9.87
N LEU A 62 6.61 1.27 9.12
CA LEU A 62 5.61 0.34 9.69
C LEU A 62 6.24 -0.98 10.12
N TYR A 63 7.20 -1.51 9.34
CA TYR A 63 7.89 -2.73 9.72
C TYR A 63 8.71 -2.52 11.00
N GLN A 64 9.50 -1.45 11.06
CA GLN A 64 10.25 -1.10 12.27
C GLN A 64 9.31 -0.93 13.47
N ARG A 65 8.22 -0.21 13.30
CA ARG A 65 7.28 0.07 14.39
C ARG A 65 6.54 -1.17 14.87
N LEU A 66 5.90 -1.93 13.96
CA LEU A 66 4.99 -3.01 14.33
C LEU A 66 5.71 -4.34 14.60
N VAL A 67 6.76 -4.64 13.82
CA VAL A 67 7.47 -5.92 13.90
C VAL A 67 8.63 -5.84 14.88
N LYS A 68 9.47 -4.78 14.80
CA LYS A 68 10.72 -4.69 15.59
C LYS A 68 10.53 -4.03 16.94
N GLU A 69 9.94 -2.83 17.00
CA GLU A 69 9.85 -2.07 18.26
C GLU A 69 8.72 -2.55 19.16
N LYS A 70 7.52 -2.71 18.61
CA LYS A 70 6.33 -3.09 19.37
C LYS A 70 6.09 -4.58 19.41
N GLU A 71 6.72 -5.34 18.53
CA GLU A 71 6.57 -6.79 18.42
C GLU A 71 5.11 -7.26 18.38
N MET A 72 4.23 -6.46 17.80
CA MET A 72 2.80 -6.74 17.74
C MET A 72 2.42 -7.64 16.58
N THR A 73 3.18 -7.59 15.49
CA THR A 73 2.93 -8.38 14.27
C THR A 73 4.09 -9.33 13.99
N LEU A 74 3.80 -10.43 13.30
CA LEU A 74 4.77 -11.43 12.87
C LEU A 74 5.34 -11.11 11.50
N ASP A 75 4.52 -10.48 10.67
CA ASP A 75 4.84 -10.01 9.33
C ASP A 75 4.14 -8.69 9.05
N LEU A 76 4.56 -8.06 7.99
CA LEU A 76 3.90 -6.91 7.38
C LEU A 76 4.18 -6.93 5.90
N THR A 77 3.15 -6.88 5.11
CA THR A 77 3.24 -6.73 3.66
C THR A 77 2.25 -5.67 3.17
N GLY A 78 2.60 -4.98 2.12
CA GLY A 78 1.72 -3.96 1.57
C GLY A 78 2.20 -3.47 0.22
N GLY A 79 1.38 -2.64 -0.39
CA GLY A 79 1.71 -2.06 -1.69
C GLY A 79 0.56 -1.33 -2.33
N VAL A 80 0.88 -0.59 -3.35
CA VAL A 80 -0.09 -0.03 -4.28
C VAL A 80 -0.57 -1.15 -5.20
N ASN A 81 -1.88 -1.36 -5.29
CA ASN A 81 -2.51 -2.42 -6.06
C ASN A 81 -2.02 -3.84 -5.73
N LEU A 82 -1.70 -4.11 -4.49
CA LEU A 82 -1.16 -5.40 -4.05
C LEU A 82 -2.01 -6.59 -4.56
N GLY A 83 -1.40 -7.43 -5.40
CA GLY A 83 -2.03 -8.60 -5.99
C GLY A 83 -2.74 -8.35 -7.33
N LEU A 84 -2.69 -7.13 -7.88
CA LEU A 84 -3.28 -6.78 -9.18
C LEU A 84 -2.23 -6.50 -10.28
N GLY A 85 -0.97 -6.73 -10.02
CA GLY A 85 0.15 -6.41 -10.89
C GLY A 85 1.06 -5.34 -10.27
N ASN A 86 1.89 -4.72 -11.10
CA ASN A 86 2.67 -3.56 -10.65
C ASN A 86 1.82 -2.28 -10.70
N GLU A 87 2.37 -1.18 -10.21
CA GLU A 87 1.70 0.11 -10.14
C GLU A 87 1.29 0.68 -11.51
N PHE A 88 1.85 0.20 -12.62
CA PHE A 88 1.52 0.64 -13.98
C PHE A 88 0.51 -0.27 -14.68
N ASP A 89 0.19 -1.45 -14.12
CA ASP A 89 -0.65 -2.47 -14.74
C ASP A 89 -2.15 -2.25 -14.48
N TYR A 90 -2.57 -1.01 -14.21
CA TYR A 90 -3.96 -0.73 -13.86
C TYR A 90 -4.45 0.63 -14.39
N ASP A 91 -5.67 0.65 -14.96
CA ASP A 91 -6.35 1.88 -15.42
C ASP A 91 -7.54 2.17 -14.51
N GLY A 92 -7.37 3.13 -13.61
CA GLY A 92 -8.40 3.58 -12.69
C GLY A 92 -7.90 3.87 -11.27
N PRO A 93 -8.82 4.16 -10.33
CA PRO A 93 -8.49 4.36 -8.93
C PRO A 93 -7.85 3.12 -8.31
N MET A 94 -6.83 3.33 -7.48
CA MET A 94 -6.03 2.27 -6.88
C MET A 94 -6.29 2.13 -5.39
N LEU A 95 -5.68 1.12 -4.78
CA LEU A 95 -5.65 0.92 -3.34
C LEU A 95 -4.21 0.88 -2.84
N LEU A 96 -3.95 1.59 -1.75
CA LEU A 96 -2.81 1.29 -0.88
C LEU A 96 -3.28 0.28 0.16
N THR A 97 -2.69 -0.90 0.15
CA THR A 97 -3.06 -1.98 1.08
C THR A 97 -1.91 -2.25 2.04
N THR A 98 -2.21 -2.34 3.33
CA THR A 98 -1.33 -2.87 4.37
C THR A 98 -1.95 -4.15 4.92
N ARG A 99 -1.18 -5.23 5.00
CA ARG A 99 -1.58 -6.51 5.60
C ARG A 99 -0.59 -6.88 6.68
N ALA A 100 -1.08 -7.37 7.80
CA ALA A 100 -0.25 -7.85 8.90
C ALA A 100 -0.90 -9.05 9.59
N THR A 101 -0.10 -10.07 9.87
CA THR A 101 -0.46 -11.13 10.80
C THR A 101 -0.03 -10.70 12.19
N TYR A 102 -0.97 -10.51 13.10
CA TYR A 102 -0.64 -10.06 14.45
C TYR A 102 -0.65 -11.18 15.47
N LYS A 103 0.08 -10.98 16.58
CA LYS A 103 0.28 -12.01 17.61
C LYS A 103 -1.02 -12.30 18.36
N PRO A 104 -1.27 -13.56 18.79
CA PRO A 104 -2.38 -13.88 19.68
C PRO A 104 -2.32 -13.03 20.96
N GLY A 105 -3.47 -12.50 21.37
CA GLY A 105 -3.59 -11.61 22.53
C GLY A 105 -3.39 -10.12 22.21
N VAL A 106 -2.83 -9.76 21.08
CA VAL A 106 -2.83 -8.39 20.55
C VAL A 106 -4.22 -8.08 19.99
N LYS A 107 -4.71 -6.87 20.19
CA LYS A 107 -5.97 -6.39 19.61
C LYS A 107 -5.72 -5.70 18.29
N ALA A 108 -6.57 -5.93 17.29
CA ALA A 108 -6.49 -5.24 15.99
C ALA A 108 -6.45 -3.72 16.14
N ASP A 109 -7.27 -3.15 17.04
CA ASP A 109 -7.28 -1.71 17.30
C ASP A 109 -5.94 -1.17 17.81
N ALA A 110 -5.17 -1.96 18.54
CA ALA A 110 -3.84 -1.56 18.99
C ALA A 110 -2.84 -1.52 17.82
N VAL A 111 -2.94 -2.46 16.87
CA VAL A 111 -2.13 -2.44 15.64
C VAL A 111 -2.50 -1.24 14.76
N ILE A 112 -3.80 -0.96 14.64
CA ILE A 112 -4.31 0.20 13.88
C ILE A 112 -3.84 1.51 14.52
N ALA A 113 -3.83 1.62 15.84
CA ALA A 113 -3.35 2.82 16.53
C ALA A 113 -1.87 3.11 16.26
N GLU A 114 -1.01 2.07 16.18
CA GLU A 114 0.39 2.24 15.84
C GLU A 114 0.58 2.59 14.34
N LEU A 115 -0.24 2.03 13.43
CA LEU A 115 -0.27 2.43 12.04
C LEU A 115 -0.67 3.91 11.91
N ASP A 116 -1.70 4.32 12.61
CA ASP A 116 -2.18 5.72 12.63
C ASP A 116 -1.10 6.67 13.20
N ALA A 117 -0.35 6.23 14.22
CA ALA A 117 0.76 7.01 14.77
C ALA A 117 1.88 7.25 13.75
N VAL A 118 2.24 6.24 12.95
CA VAL A 118 3.22 6.38 11.87
C VAL A 118 2.71 7.34 10.79
N ILE A 119 1.46 7.23 10.39
CA ILE A 119 0.85 8.16 9.43
C ILE A 119 0.83 9.59 9.98
N ALA A 120 0.42 9.76 11.25
CA ALA A 120 0.38 11.08 11.90
C ALA A 120 1.77 11.72 11.98
N ASP A 121 2.81 10.93 12.22
CA ASP A 121 4.19 11.40 12.20
C ASP A 121 4.60 11.91 10.81
N ILE A 122 4.28 11.16 9.74
CA ILE A 122 4.55 11.60 8.36
C ILE A 122 3.77 12.88 8.04
N VAL A 123 2.50 12.96 8.44
CA VAL A 123 1.66 14.15 8.20
C VAL A 123 2.16 15.37 8.98
N THR A 124 2.71 15.19 10.17
CA THR A 124 3.20 16.28 11.02
C THR A 124 4.61 16.69 10.66
N ASN A 125 5.52 15.75 10.62
CA ASN A 125 6.96 15.98 10.50
C ASN A 125 7.50 15.76 9.07
N GLY A 126 6.75 15.05 8.22
CA GLY A 126 7.17 14.67 6.87
C GLY A 126 8.09 13.45 6.87
N VAL A 127 8.78 13.28 5.75
CA VAL A 127 9.80 12.27 5.55
C VAL A 127 11.18 12.93 5.50
N THR A 128 12.21 12.24 5.95
CA THR A 128 13.58 12.73 5.89
C THR A 128 14.11 12.72 4.45
N ALA A 129 15.11 13.54 4.19
CA ALA A 129 15.80 13.55 2.88
C ALA A 129 16.40 12.18 2.55
N LYS A 130 16.91 11.46 3.57
CA LYS A 130 17.47 10.12 3.40
C LYS A 130 16.39 9.10 3.01
N GLU A 131 15.27 9.06 3.71
CA GLU A 131 14.16 8.13 3.39
C GLU A 131 13.66 8.34 1.95
N LEU A 132 13.49 9.60 1.54
CA LEU A 132 13.06 9.90 0.18
C LEU A 132 14.11 9.49 -0.86
N ALA A 133 15.40 9.74 -0.59
CA ALA A 133 16.48 9.34 -1.48
C ALA A 133 16.55 7.81 -1.61
N ASP A 134 16.46 7.08 -0.49
CA ASP A 134 16.47 5.61 -0.47
C ASP A 134 15.24 5.04 -1.23
N ALA A 135 14.06 5.64 -1.05
CA ALA A 135 12.85 5.22 -1.77
C ALA A 135 12.98 5.42 -3.29
N LYS A 136 13.56 6.55 -3.72
CA LYS A 136 13.85 6.80 -5.14
C LYS A 136 14.85 5.80 -5.72
N VAL A 137 15.90 5.48 -4.98
CA VAL A 137 16.89 4.47 -5.40
C VAL A 137 16.23 3.11 -5.55
N ARG A 138 15.41 2.68 -4.58
CA ARG A 138 14.70 1.40 -4.63
C ARG A 138 13.74 1.34 -5.82
N PHE A 139 12.94 2.38 -6.02
CA PHE A 139 12.03 2.45 -7.16
C PHE A 139 12.78 2.37 -8.49
N ARG A 140 13.83 3.16 -8.63
CA ARG A 140 14.68 3.17 -9.84
C ARG A 140 15.31 1.80 -10.11
N SER A 141 15.85 1.14 -9.07
CA SER A 141 16.41 -0.21 -9.20
C SER A 141 15.35 -1.19 -9.70
N SER A 142 14.19 -1.25 -9.05
CA SER A 142 13.07 -2.11 -9.46
C SER A 142 12.60 -1.83 -10.89
N TYR A 143 12.56 -0.56 -11.29
CA TYR A 143 12.20 -0.17 -12.65
C TYR A 143 13.20 -0.68 -13.69
N TYR A 144 14.50 -0.54 -13.42
CA TYR A 144 15.54 -1.07 -14.32
C TYR A 144 15.56 -2.60 -14.34
N ASP A 145 15.35 -3.27 -13.20
CA ASP A 145 15.24 -4.73 -13.13
C ASP A 145 14.12 -5.25 -14.05
N GLN A 146 12.98 -4.54 -14.10
CA GLN A 146 11.91 -4.86 -15.05
C GLN A 146 12.36 -4.68 -16.51
N LEU A 147 13.16 -3.65 -16.81
CA LEU A 147 13.64 -3.38 -18.17
C LEU A 147 14.74 -4.35 -18.63
N GLU A 148 15.45 -5.02 -17.73
CA GLU A 148 16.47 -6.01 -18.08
C GLU A 148 15.85 -7.28 -18.68
N SER A 149 14.67 -7.69 -18.22
CA SER A 149 13.99 -8.86 -18.79
C SER A 149 13.17 -8.50 -20.04
N GLY A 150 13.21 -9.36 -21.05
CA GLY A 150 12.39 -9.19 -22.27
C GLY A 150 10.90 -9.17 -21.94
N PHE A 151 10.45 -10.01 -20.98
CA PHE A 151 9.06 -10.04 -20.53
C PHE A 151 8.68 -8.75 -19.78
N GLY A 152 9.49 -8.30 -18.83
CA GLY A 152 9.21 -7.07 -18.08
C GLY A 152 9.15 -5.83 -18.98
N LYS A 153 10.07 -5.72 -19.95
CA LYS A 153 10.03 -4.67 -20.96
C LYS A 153 8.76 -4.71 -21.81
N ALA A 154 8.37 -5.89 -22.29
CA ALA A 154 7.15 -6.07 -23.07
C ALA A 154 5.90 -5.72 -22.24
N ASN A 155 5.86 -6.13 -20.96
CA ASN A 155 4.76 -5.81 -20.06
C ASN A 155 4.62 -4.30 -19.84
N LEU A 156 5.71 -3.59 -19.51
CA LEU A 156 5.68 -2.14 -19.33
C LEU A 156 5.25 -1.39 -20.60
N LEU A 157 5.76 -1.80 -21.76
CA LEU A 157 5.34 -1.23 -23.06
C LEU A 157 3.84 -1.44 -23.30
N ALA A 158 3.34 -2.65 -23.02
CA ALA A 158 1.93 -2.97 -23.18
C ALA A 158 1.05 -2.17 -22.20
N SER A 159 1.47 -2.04 -20.93
CA SER A 159 0.75 -1.26 -19.91
C SER A 159 0.66 0.21 -20.29
N PHE A 160 1.76 0.83 -20.72
CA PHE A 160 1.74 2.22 -21.15
C PHE A 160 0.95 2.41 -22.45
N ALA A 161 1.03 1.47 -23.41
CA ALA A 161 0.22 1.54 -24.63
C ALA A 161 -1.28 1.39 -24.33
N LEU A 162 -1.65 0.41 -23.46
CA LEU A 162 -3.04 0.08 -23.19
C LEU A 162 -3.73 1.11 -22.27
N PHE A 163 -3.04 1.56 -21.21
CA PHE A 163 -3.65 2.38 -20.17
C PHE A 163 -3.38 3.87 -20.30
N ARG A 164 -2.37 4.24 -21.11
CA ARG A 164 -1.93 5.62 -21.29
C ARG A 164 -1.92 6.11 -22.72
N ASP A 165 -2.14 5.21 -23.71
CA ASP A 165 -1.98 5.46 -25.15
C ASP A 165 -0.59 6.02 -25.53
N GLU A 166 0.42 5.79 -24.68
CA GLU A 166 1.75 6.40 -24.81
C GLU A 166 2.86 5.41 -24.40
N PRO A 167 3.21 4.43 -25.26
CA PRO A 167 4.25 3.46 -24.95
C PRO A 167 5.65 4.10 -24.70
N ALA A 168 5.89 5.31 -25.23
CA ALA A 168 7.13 6.06 -25.04
C ALA A 168 7.37 6.45 -23.56
N LEU A 169 6.34 6.40 -22.70
CA LEU A 169 6.48 6.64 -21.26
C LEU A 169 7.48 5.69 -20.58
N ILE A 170 7.75 4.54 -21.20
CA ILE A 170 8.83 3.64 -20.70
C ILE A 170 10.18 4.34 -20.58
N ASN A 171 10.44 5.38 -21.36
CA ASN A 171 11.69 6.13 -21.34
C ASN A 171 11.67 7.34 -20.39
N THR A 172 10.51 7.81 -19.99
CA THR A 172 10.35 9.10 -19.28
C THR A 172 9.63 9.01 -17.94
N SER A 173 8.86 7.96 -17.68
CA SER A 173 8.06 7.81 -16.47
C SER A 173 8.90 7.88 -15.19
N LEU A 174 10.11 7.31 -15.21
CA LEU A 174 11.03 7.37 -14.06
C LEU A 174 11.32 8.80 -13.61
N GLN A 175 11.37 9.76 -14.52
CA GLN A 175 11.65 11.16 -14.18
C GLN A 175 10.59 11.76 -13.24
N SER A 176 9.34 11.34 -13.33
CA SER A 176 8.28 11.80 -12.44
C SER A 176 8.54 11.41 -10.98
N PHE A 177 9.12 10.24 -10.73
CA PHE A 177 9.51 9.77 -9.41
C PHE A 177 10.77 10.47 -8.89
N GLU A 178 11.76 10.69 -9.76
CA GLU A 178 12.98 11.42 -9.40
C GLU A 178 12.69 12.88 -8.98
N ASN A 179 11.67 13.49 -9.55
CA ASN A 179 11.28 14.87 -9.26
C ASN A 179 10.42 15.02 -7.98
N VAL A 180 9.98 13.93 -7.35
CA VAL A 180 9.15 13.98 -6.13
C VAL A 180 9.92 14.65 -5.00
N THR A 181 9.23 15.53 -4.28
CA THR A 181 9.74 16.25 -3.09
C THR A 181 9.15 15.67 -1.79
N ALA A 182 9.84 15.88 -0.68
CA ALA A 182 9.34 15.49 0.65
C ALA A 182 8.01 16.20 0.99
N ALA A 183 7.82 17.42 0.52
CA ALA A 183 6.56 18.16 0.70
C ALA A 183 5.39 17.49 -0.03
N GLN A 184 5.61 16.96 -1.24
CA GLN A 184 4.59 16.21 -1.97
C GLN A 184 4.25 14.89 -1.27
N VAL A 185 5.25 14.14 -0.77
CA VAL A 185 5.03 12.91 0.02
C VAL A 185 4.19 13.19 1.27
N LYS A 186 4.52 14.25 2.01
CA LYS A 186 3.73 14.72 3.16
C LYS A 186 2.29 15.10 2.77
N ALA A 187 2.12 15.83 1.68
CA ALA A 187 0.81 16.28 1.20
C ALA A 187 -0.12 15.11 0.81
N VAL A 188 0.41 14.11 0.12
CA VAL A 188 -0.40 12.94 -0.27
C VAL A 188 -0.73 12.05 0.94
N ALA A 189 0.17 11.92 1.92
CA ALA A 189 -0.15 11.26 3.18
C ALA A 189 -1.34 11.93 3.89
N ALA A 190 -1.31 13.26 4.04
CA ALA A 190 -2.38 14.03 4.64
C ALA A 190 -3.71 13.96 3.86
N LYS A 191 -3.64 13.85 2.54
CA LYS A 191 -4.82 13.81 1.66
C LYS A 191 -5.50 12.45 1.63
N TYR A 192 -4.75 11.37 1.53
CA TYR A 192 -5.29 10.05 1.26
C TYR A 192 -5.31 9.11 2.46
N LEU A 193 -4.36 9.23 3.40
CA LEU A 193 -4.25 8.31 4.54
C LEU A 193 -5.08 8.79 5.74
N VAL A 194 -6.35 9.05 5.50
CA VAL A 194 -7.31 9.50 6.50
C VAL A 194 -8.35 8.43 6.81
N ALA A 195 -8.85 8.39 8.04
CA ALA A 195 -9.79 7.36 8.48
C ALA A 195 -11.06 7.28 7.60
N THR A 196 -11.55 8.42 7.10
CA THR A 196 -12.72 8.46 6.22
C THR A 196 -12.51 7.81 4.85
N ASN A 197 -11.25 7.61 4.45
CA ASN A 197 -10.85 7.04 3.16
C ASN A 197 -10.38 5.58 3.26
N ARG A 198 -10.57 4.91 4.42
CA ARG A 198 -10.06 3.55 4.61
C ARG A 198 -11.13 2.51 4.88
N THR A 199 -10.83 1.29 4.48
CA THR A 199 -11.54 0.08 4.85
C THR A 199 -10.60 -0.83 5.63
N ILE A 200 -11.07 -1.38 6.75
CA ILE A 200 -10.34 -2.28 7.64
C ILE A 200 -11.05 -3.63 7.64
N ILE A 201 -10.30 -4.70 7.45
CA ILE A 201 -10.77 -6.07 7.58
C ILE A 201 -9.92 -6.75 8.66
N ASP A 202 -10.58 -7.13 9.74
CA ASP A 202 -9.97 -7.92 10.83
C ASP A 202 -10.46 -9.36 10.73
N ARG A 203 -9.54 -10.29 10.46
CA ARG A 203 -9.80 -11.71 10.39
C ARG A 203 -9.26 -12.39 11.64
N VAL A 204 -10.14 -12.98 12.42
CA VAL A 204 -9.78 -13.69 13.66
C VAL A 204 -10.02 -15.20 13.53
N PRO A 205 -9.16 -16.05 14.13
CA PRO A 205 -9.43 -17.47 14.23
C PRO A 205 -10.72 -17.75 15.00
N GLU A 206 -11.46 -18.78 14.60
CA GLU A 206 -12.57 -19.29 15.40
C GLU A 206 -12.02 -19.82 16.74
N ALA A 207 -12.68 -19.44 17.84
CA ALA A 207 -12.31 -19.95 19.16
C ALA A 207 -12.47 -21.48 19.19
N LYS A 208 -11.39 -22.20 19.49
CA LYS A 208 -11.49 -23.66 19.70
C LYS A 208 -12.38 -23.93 20.91
N PRO A 209 -13.31 -24.92 20.81
CA PRO A 209 -14.04 -25.36 21.99
C PRO A 209 -13.05 -25.75 23.09
N ALA A 210 -13.36 -25.36 24.32
CA ALA A 210 -12.57 -25.80 25.47
C ALA A 210 -12.51 -27.34 25.48
N PRO A 211 -11.36 -27.96 25.78
CA PRO A 211 -11.29 -29.40 25.88
C PRO A 211 -12.29 -29.85 26.96
N THR A 212 -13.18 -30.77 26.57
CA THR A 212 -14.12 -31.38 27.53
C THR A 212 -13.30 -32.06 28.62
N PRO A 213 -13.53 -31.77 29.89
CA PRO A 213 -12.85 -32.46 30.98
C PRO A 213 -13.14 -33.97 30.87
N ARG A 214 -12.08 -34.78 30.88
CA ARG A 214 -12.20 -36.25 30.95
C ARG A 214 -12.58 -36.68 32.34
#